data_b1592db3a90fcdf3dc7d86cb5eeadc26
#
_entry.id   b1592db3a90fcdf3dc7d86cb5eeadc26
#
_cell.length_a   1.000
_cell.length_b   1.000
_cell.length_c   1.000
_cell.angle_alpha   90.00
_cell.angle_beta   90.00
_cell.angle_gamma   90.00
#
_symmetry.space_group_name_H-M   'P 1'
#
loop_
_entity.id
_entity.type
_entity.pdbx_description
1 polymer ?
#
loop_
_entity_poly.entity_id
_entity_poly.type
_entity_poly.pdbx_seq_one_letter_code
_entity_poly.pdbx_strand_id
1 'polypeptide(L)'
;MKNLSLKTLALGILALFAVTTVSAQEEPAKKKNKFGLANRIGVGVGYGTEGLGFDVAIPLTQYVQVRAGLNIFPNIKFHENIDVEYVGEIPHAGEQTIEDKVRLDAKFGRTYADLKFDVYPFGNRGNFFVTAGLSFGGSDLMSIKGHSGKVEEYGPAIKDYGINIGDYNIPFDDNGDIKGGVKVKKVRPYLGLGFGRLIPKGRIGFRFELGAQFQGKPKVYAGDIDNVLENKQVTDAVDEETKDDIAKVMDWLKVYPVMKFSLIPQHYNLTLFISS
;
A
#
# COMPACT_ATOMS: atom_id res chain seq x y z
N MET A 1 -10.57 13.44 9.11
CA MET A 1 -10.55 11.98 9.35
C MET A 1 -9.79 11.73 10.65
N LYS A 2 -10.43 11.08 11.65
CA LYS A 2 -9.83 10.91 12.99
C LYS A 2 -8.55 10.07 12.90
N ASN A 3 -7.46 10.59 13.42
CA ASN A 3 -6.20 9.87 13.57
C ASN A 3 -6.43 8.66 14.46
N LEU A 4 -6.33 7.48 13.89
CA LEU A 4 -6.39 6.23 14.65
C LEU A 4 -5.15 6.19 15.54
N SER A 5 -5.34 6.40 16.84
CA SER A 5 -4.25 6.43 17.81
C SER A 5 -3.56 5.05 17.84
N LEU A 6 -2.24 5.06 18.04
CA LEU A 6 -1.44 3.84 18.22
C LEU A 6 -2.02 2.95 19.33
N LYS A 7 -2.67 3.56 20.34
CA LYS A 7 -3.40 2.87 21.42
C LYS A 7 -4.63 2.11 20.90
N THR A 8 -5.37 2.67 19.92
CA THR A 8 -6.53 2.00 19.31
C THR A 8 -6.11 0.82 18.45
N LEU A 9 -4.95 0.94 17.76
CA LEU A 9 -4.37 -0.15 17.00
C LEU A 9 -3.89 -1.28 17.93
N ALA A 10 -3.22 -0.92 19.03
CA ALA A 10 -2.77 -1.88 20.05
C ALA A 10 -3.95 -2.58 20.74
N LEU A 11 -5.05 -1.85 21.01
CA LEU A 11 -6.25 -2.45 21.59
C LEU A 11 -6.94 -3.40 20.60
N GLY A 12 -6.95 -3.08 19.31
CA GLY A 12 -7.47 -3.97 18.25
C GLY A 12 -6.67 -5.26 18.15
N ILE A 13 -5.35 -5.18 18.23
CA ILE A 13 -4.45 -6.33 18.24
C ILE A 13 -4.65 -7.16 19.52
N LEU A 14 -4.80 -6.51 20.68
CA LEU A 14 -5.07 -7.18 21.96
C LEU A 14 -6.43 -7.86 21.98
N ALA A 15 -7.46 -7.26 21.38
CA ALA A 15 -8.79 -7.85 21.24
C ALA A 15 -8.79 -9.08 20.32
N LEU A 16 -7.98 -9.08 19.24
CA LEU A 16 -7.77 -10.26 18.40
C LEU A 16 -7.06 -11.39 19.18
N PHE A 17 -6.13 -11.07 20.08
CA PHE A 17 -5.48 -12.04 20.95
C PHE A 17 -6.41 -12.53 22.07
N ALA A 18 -7.31 -11.69 22.58
CA ALA A 18 -8.24 -12.07 23.63
C ALA A 18 -9.32 -13.07 23.19
N VAL A 19 -9.69 -13.07 21.89
CA VAL A 19 -10.60 -14.07 21.31
C VAL A 19 -9.94 -15.47 21.28
N THR A 20 -8.62 -15.57 21.46
CA THR A 20 -7.89 -16.83 21.40
C THR A 20 -7.79 -17.58 22.76
N THR A 21 -8.32 -17.02 23.86
CA THR A 21 -8.26 -17.64 25.18
C THR A 21 -9.56 -18.33 25.62
N VAL A 22 -10.49 -18.60 24.70
CA VAL A 22 -11.66 -19.43 25.05
C VAL A 22 -11.23 -20.88 25.20
N SER A 23 -11.41 -21.35 26.40
CA SER A 23 -11.04 -22.64 26.97
C SER A 23 -11.15 -23.85 26.05
N ALA A 24 -10.03 -24.55 25.88
CA ALA A 24 -10.04 -25.90 25.36
C ALA A 24 -10.63 -26.83 26.42
N GLN A 25 -11.92 -27.14 26.32
CA GLN A 25 -12.48 -28.36 26.95
C GLN A 25 -12.19 -29.52 26.01
N GLU A 26 -11.47 -30.50 26.51
CA GLU A 26 -11.21 -31.77 25.81
C GLU A 26 -12.53 -32.54 25.65
N GLU A 27 -13.03 -32.60 24.43
CA GLU A 27 -14.08 -33.53 24.02
C GLU A 27 -13.48 -34.80 23.39
N PRO A 28 -14.12 -35.97 23.62
CA PRO A 28 -13.60 -37.25 23.15
C PRO A 28 -13.56 -37.36 21.63
N ALA A 29 -12.51 -37.98 21.14
CA ALA A 29 -12.15 -38.13 19.74
C ALA A 29 -13.29 -38.62 18.82
N LYS A 30 -13.97 -37.70 18.14
CA LYS A 30 -14.84 -38.04 16.98
C LYS A 30 -13.98 -38.33 15.76
N LYS A 31 -14.31 -39.38 15.02
CA LYS A 31 -13.66 -39.86 13.80
C LYS A 31 -13.35 -38.69 12.84
N LYS A 32 -12.07 -38.48 12.55
CA LYS A 32 -11.56 -37.48 11.63
C LYS A 32 -12.13 -37.74 10.22
N ASN A 33 -13.08 -36.94 9.78
CA ASN A 33 -13.35 -36.77 8.36
C ASN A 33 -12.10 -36.13 7.73
N LYS A 34 -11.43 -36.87 6.87
CA LYS A 34 -10.07 -36.55 6.38
C LYS A 34 -9.94 -35.24 5.61
N PHE A 35 -11.01 -34.69 5.07
CA PHE A 35 -11.00 -33.44 4.29
C PHE A 35 -12.39 -32.78 4.36
N GLY A 36 -12.63 -31.96 5.38
CA GLY A 36 -13.79 -31.08 5.42
C GLY A 36 -13.37 -29.66 5.10
N LEU A 37 -14.04 -29.01 4.15
CA LEU A 37 -13.97 -27.58 3.95
C LEU A 37 -14.18 -26.88 5.30
N ALA A 38 -13.29 -25.93 5.63
CA ALA A 38 -13.39 -25.06 6.80
C ALA A 38 -13.25 -25.70 8.20
N ASN A 39 -12.76 -26.94 8.34
CA ASN A 39 -12.50 -27.51 9.65
C ASN A 39 -11.34 -26.85 10.43
N ARG A 40 -10.55 -26.00 9.77
CA ARG A 40 -9.40 -25.31 10.34
C ARG A 40 -9.27 -23.94 9.71
N ILE A 41 -9.08 -22.93 10.55
CA ILE A 41 -8.74 -21.59 10.12
C ILE A 41 -7.33 -21.29 10.59
N GLY A 42 -6.47 -20.88 9.67
CA GLY A 42 -5.13 -20.39 9.99
C GLY A 42 -5.15 -18.87 10.05
N VAL A 43 -4.49 -18.33 11.06
CA VAL A 43 -4.29 -16.88 11.20
C VAL A 43 -2.81 -16.61 11.24
N GLY A 44 -2.34 -15.61 10.53
CA GLY A 44 -0.94 -15.22 10.49
C GLY A 44 -0.77 -13.72 10.65
N VAL A 45 0.32 -13.35 11.30
CA VAL A 45 0.79 -11.96 11.34
C VAL A 45 2.15 -11.92 10.66
N GLY A 46 2.31 -11.03 9.70
CA GLY A 46 3.53 -10.93 8.90
C GLY A 46 4.05 -9.51 8.84
N TYR A 47 5.32 -9.41 8.46
CA TYR A 47 5.99 -8.16 8.16
C TYR A 47 6.86 -8.34 6.92
N GLY A 48 6.94 -7.30 6.12
CA GLY A 48 7.73 -7.32 4.89
C GLY A 48 7.70 -6.01 4.13
N THR A 49 8.01 -6.08 2.85
CA THR A 49 7.98 -4.89 1.97
C THR A 49 6.58 -4.28 1.84
N GLU A 50 5.54 -5.05 2.16
CA GLU A 50 4.15 -4.61 2.20
C GLU A 50 3.74 -3.97 3.55
N GLY A 51 4.67 -3.88 4.52
CA GLY A 51 4.43 -3.43 5.88
C GLY A 51 3.93 -4.55 6.78
N LEU A 52 3.03 -4.23 7.71
CA LEU A 52 2.38 -5.20 8.59
C LEU A 52 1.23 -5.88 7.85
N GLY A 53 1.22 -7.20 7.87
CA GLY A 53 0.20 -8.03 7.23
C GLY A 53 -0.53 -8.91 8.24
N PHE A 54 -1.84 -9.03 8.06
CA PHE A 54 -2.72 -9.96 8.77
C PHE A 54 -3.35 -10.89 7.75
N ASP A 55 -3.16 -12.17 7.91
CA ASP A 55 -3.66 -13.18 6.96
C ASP A 55 -4.59 -14.15 7.66
N VAL A 56 -5.69 -14.50 7.00
CA VAL A 56 -6.60 -15.59 7.39
C VAL A 56 -6.66 -16.57 6.22
N ALA A 57 -6.49 -17.85 6.49
CA ALA A 57 -6.52 -18.88 5.46
C ALA A 57 -7.40 -20.06 5.83
N ILE A 58 -8.02 -20.61 4.81
CA ILE A 58 -8.88 -21.80 4.88
C ILE A 58 -8.35 -22.84 3.88
N PRO A 59 -8.11 -24.10 4.29
CA PRO A 59 -7.73 -25.14 3.36
C PRO A 59 -8.95 -25.60 2.56
N LEU A 60 -8.86 -25.53 1.25
CA LEU A 60 -9.87 -26.11 0.33
C LEU A 60 -9.58 -27.59 0.12
N THR A 61 -8.30 -27.92 -0.06
CA THR A 61 -7.82 -29.29 -0.25
C THR A 61 -6.47 -29.45 0.43
N GLN A 62 -5.88 -30.64 0.37
CA GLN A 62 -4.50 -30.86 0.83
C GLN A 62 -3.46 -30.08 0.00
N TYR A 63 -3.83 -29.64 -1.21
CA TYR A 63 -2.97 -28.95 -2.16
C TYR A 63 -3.26 -27.45 -2.28
N VAL A 64 -4.45 -27.01 -1.88
CA VAL A 64 -4.89 -25.62 -2.11
C VAL A 64 -5.44 -24.99 -0.85
N GLN A 65 -5.00 -23.79 -0.55
CA GLN A 65 -5.55 -22.91 0.48
C GLN A 65 -6.01 -21.60 -0.17
N VAL A 66 -7.13 -21.05 0.33
CA VAL A 66 -7.52 -19.67 0.07
C VAL A 66 -7.09 -18.82 1.23
N ARG A 67 -6.53 -17.66 0.94
CA ARG A 67 -6.03 -16.71 1.90
C ARG A 67 -6.59 -15.32 1.62
N ALA A 68 -7.16 -14.69 2.63
CA ALA A 68 -7.49 -13.28 2.66
C ALA A 68 -6.51 -12.56 3.58
N GLY A 69 -6.00 -11.42 3.15
CA GLY A 69 -5.02 -10.63 3.88
C GLY A 69 -5.38 -9.15 3.93
N LEU A 70 -4.88 -8.48 4.95
CA LEU A 70 -4.87 -7.02 5.06
C LEU A 70 -3.44 -6.58 5.30
N ASN A 71 -2.90 -5.72 4.44
CA ASN A 71 -1.55 -5.19 4.55
C ASN A 71 -1.61 -3.69 4.80
N ILE A 72 -0.84 -3.25 5.80
CA ILE A 72 -0.78 -1.86 6.26
C ILE A 72 0.67 -1.42 6.20
N PHE A 73 1.01 -0.66 5.17
CA PHE A 73 2.28 0.04 5.11
C PHE A 73 2.17 1.34 5.93
N PRO A 74 3.05 1.56 6.92
CA PRO A 74 2.97 2.74 7.77
C PRO A 74 3.10 4.02 6.96
N ASN A 75 2.34 5.05 7.35
CA ASN A 75 2.44 6.36 6.74
C ASN A 75 3.75 7.02 7.19
N ILE A 76 4.76 6.99 6.31
CA ILE A 76 6.01 7.70 6.50
C ILE A 76 5.82 9.09 5.89
N LYS A 77 6.07 10.12 6.69
CA LYS A 77 5.98 11.52 6.27
C LYS A 77 7.36 12.14 6.30
N PHE A 78 7.68 12.85 5.24
CA PHE A 78 8.86 13.70 5.14
C PHE A 78 8.39 15.12 4.98
N HIS A 79 9.03 16.03 5.72
CA HIS A 79 8.77 17.46 5.65
C HIS A 79 10.07 18.14 5.24
N GLU A 80 10.02 18.94 4.21
CA GLU A 80 11.13 19.72 3.72
C GLU A 80 10.65 21.13 3.40
N ASN A 81 11.50 22.13 3.66
CA ASN A 81 11.23 23.49 3.22
C ASN A 81 12.21 23.82 2.10
N ILE A 82 11.69 24.26 0.98
CA ILE A 82 12.47 24.68 -0.17
C ILE A 82 12.38 26.20 -0.25
N ASP A 83 13.53 26.88 -0.27
CA ASP A 83 13.59 28.30 -0.56
C ASP A 83 13.42 28.48 -2.07
N VAL A 84 12.42 29.27 -2.47
CA VAL A 84 12.07 29.54 -3.87
C VAL A 84 12.08 31.04 -4.08
N GLU A 85 12.77 31.48 -5.12
CA GLU A 85 12.74 32.86 -5.58
C GLU A 85 11.81 32.97 -6.78
N TYR A 86 10.88 33.90 -6.73
CA TYR A 86 9.97 34.22 -7.80
C TYR A 86 10.11 35.68 -8.21
N VAL A 87 10.23 35.92 -9.54
CA VAL A 87 10.21 37.26 -10.10
C VAL A 87 8.82 37.49 -10.72
N GLY A 88 8.06 38.42 -10.17
CA GLY A 88 6.71 38.69 -10.63
C GLY A 88 6.21 40.09 -10.32
N GLU A 89 5.16 40.49 -11.01
CA GLU A 89 4.48 41.77 -10.76
C GLU A 89 3.55 41.66 -9.55
N ILE A 90 3.88 42.43 -8.51
CA ILE A 90 2.98 42.61 -7.37
C ILE A 90 2.08 43.80 -7.65
N PRO A 91 0.76 43.70 -7.47
CA PRO A 91 -0.15 44.83 -7.61
C PRO A 91 0.28 45.99 -6.73
N HIS A 92 0.46 47.16 -7.33
CA HIS A 92 0.89 48.43 -6.72
C HIS A 92 2.37 48.53 -6.33
N ALA A 93 3.20 47.49 -6.55
CA ALA A 93 4.63 47.48 -6.20
C ALA A 93 5.58 47.25 -7.40
N GLY A 94 5.02 46.90 -8.60
CA GLY A 94 5.80 46.60 -9.79
C GLY A 94 6.50 45.22 -9.72
N GLU A 95 7.47 45.02 -10.63
CA GLU A 95 8.25 43.78 -10.71
C GLU A 95 9.19 43.70 -9.48
N GLN A 96 9.03 42.63 -8.71
CA GLN A 96 9.85 42.35 -7.53
C GLN A 96 10.25 40.87 -7.47
N THR A 97 11.41 40.62 -6.85
CA THR A 97 11.80 39.27 -6.48
C THR A 97 11.18 38.94 -5.12
N ILE A 98 10.34 37.91 -5.11
CA ILE A 98 9.71 37.40 -3.88
C ILE A 98 10.45 36.16 -3.44
N GLU A 99 11.06 36.22 -2.26
CA GLU A 99 11.58 35.04 -1.59
C GLU A 99 10.47 34.35 -0.83
N ASP A 100 10.26 33.06 -1.08
CA ASP A 100 9.27 32.26 -0.39
C ASP A 100 9.86 30.95 0.12
N LYS A 101 9.26 30.41 1.18
CA LYS A 101 9.57 29.08 1.73
C LYS A 101 8.42 28.15 1.49
N VAL A 102 8.52 27.39 0.42
CA VAL A 102 7.53 26.38 0.09
C VAL A 102 7.75 25.16 0.98
N ARG A 103 6.75 24.83 1.82
CA ARG A 103 6.75 23.60 2.59
C ARG A 103 6.30 22.45 1.72
N LEU A 104 7.14 21.41 1.62
CA LEU A 104 6.81 20.16 0.95
C LEU A 104 6.55 19.05 1.97
N ASP A 105 5.38 18.49 1.93
CA ASP A 105 4.96 17.35 2.73
C ASP A 105 4.82 16.12 1.82
N ALA A 106 5.80 15.23 1.83
CA ALA A 106 5.73 13.95 1.13
C ALA A 106 5.23 12.86 2.08
N LYS A 107 4.23 12.11 1.64
CA LYS A 107 3.63 11.01 2.38
C LYS A 107 3.70 9.72 1.56
N PHE A 108 4.31 8.71 2.16
CA PHE A 108 4.34 7.34 1.66
C PHE A 108 3.51 6.47 2.60
N GLY A 109 2.65 5.65 2.06
CA GLY A 109 1.89 4.72 2.87
C GLY A 109 0.63 4.27 2.17
N ARG A 110 0.29 3.00 2.35
CA ARG A 110 -0.92 2.43 1.75
C ARG A 110 -1.48 1.29 2.59
N THR A 111 -2.79 1.12 2.52
CA THR A 111 -3.50 -0.02 3.08
C THR A 111 -4.27 -0.70 1.97
N TYR A 112 -4.18 -2.01 1.89
CA TYR A 112 -4.89 -2.80 0.89
C TYR A 112 -5.19 -4.21 1.37
N ALA A 113 -6.21 -4.82 0.78
CA ALA A 113 -6.60 -6.19 1.04
C ALA A 113 -6.09 -7.13 -0.06
N ASP A 114 -5.84 -8.38 0.31
CA ASP A 114 -5.43 -9.44 -0.61
C ASP A 114 -6.44 -10.57 -0.62
N LEU A 115 -6.63 -11.17 -1.79
CA LEU A 115 -7.23 -12.50 -1.94
C LEU A 115 -6.29 -13.36 -2.77
N LYS A 116 -5.72 -14.38 -2.16
CA LYS A 116 -4.68 -15.22 -2.75
C LYS A 116 -5.03 -16.71 -2.64
N PHE A 117 -4.58 -17.48 -3.59
CA PHE A 117 -4.65 -18.95 -3.63
C PHE A 117 -3.24 -19.49 -3.50
N ASP A 118 -3.00 -20.25 -2.44
CA ASP A 118 -1.73 -20.91 -2.21
C ASP A 118 -1.83 -22.37 -2.66
N VAL A 119 -1.01 -22.78 -3.63
CA VAL A 119 -0.94 -24.14 -4.15
C VAL A 119 0.31 -24.82 -3.61
N TYR A 120 0.15 -25.97 -2.98
CA TYR A 120 1.20 -26.79 -2.40
C TYR A 120 1.43 -28.03 -3.29
N PRO A 121 2.41 -28.03 -4.21
CA PRO A 121 2.60 -29.14 -5.16
C PRO A 121 2.83 -30.50 -4.48
N PHE A 122 3.48 -30.48 -3.32
CA PHE A 122 3.77 -31.71 -2.55
C PHE A 122 2.68 -32.04 -1.51
N GLY A 123 1.53 -31.38 -1.57
CA GLY A 123 0.44 -31.57 -0.63
C GLY A 123 0.89 -31.51 0.82
N ASN A 124 0.41 -32.41 1.65
CA ASN A 124 0.78 -32.45 3.09
C ASN A 124 2.25 -32.85 3.36
N ARG A 125 3.00 -33.28 2.35
CA ARG A 125 4.41 -33.71 2.54
C ARG A 125 5.41 -32.57 2.49
N GLY A 126 5.05 -31.42 1.87
CA GLY A 126 5.94 -30.28 1.71
C GLY A 126 5.36 -28.97 2.23
N ASN A 127 6.22 -27.99 2.45
CA ASN A 127 5.86 -26.63 2.84
C ASN A 127 6.07 -25.61 1.73
N PHE A 128 6.65 -26.03 0.60
CA PHE A 128 6.76 -25.16 -0.58
C PHE A 128 5.39 -24.89 -1.18
N PHE A 129 5.15 -23.65 -1.57
CA PHE A 129 3.92 -23.25 -2.23
C PHE A 129 4.21 -22.24 -3.35
N VAL A 130 3.29 -22.21 -4.30
CA VAL A 130 3.15 -21.14 -5.29
C VAL A 130 1.84 -20.43 -4.98
N THR A 131 1.84 -19.12 -5.06
CA THR A 131 0.66 -18.30 -4.76
C THR A 131 0.33 -17.39 -5.93
N ALA A 132 -0.95 -17.26 -6.23
CA ALA A 132 -1.48 -16.32 -7.19
C ALA A 132 -2.74 -15.66 -6.60
N GLY A 133 -2.99 -14.40 -6.95
CA GLY A 133 -4.13 -13.68 -6.39
C GLY A 133 -4.27 -12.26 -6.87
N LEU A 134 -5.06 -11.51 -6.13
CA LEU A 134 -5.35 -10.10 -6.39
C LEU A 134 -5.21 -9.29 -5.11
N SER A 135 -4.67 -8.08 -5.25
CA SER A 135 -4.64 -7.08 -4.19
C SER A 135 -5.58 -5.92 -4.54
N PHE A 136 -6.31 -5.40 -3.54
CA PHE A 136 -7.39 -4.42 -3.73
C PHE A 136 -7.17 -3.19 -2.84
N GLY A 137 -7.34 -2.00 -3.40
CA GLY A 137 -7.20 -0.72 -2.68
C GLY A 137 -5.78 -0.16 -2.67
N GLY A 138 -5.53 0.86 -1.86
CA GLY A 138 -4.21 1.47 -1.70
C GLY A 138 -3.57 1.90 -3.02
N SER A 139 -4.24 2.74 -3.80
CA SER A 139 -3.75 3.19 -5.11
C SER A 139 -2.62 4.21 -5.02
N ASP A 140 -2.61 5.02 -3.96
CA ASP A 140 -1.62 6.08 -3.80
C ASP A 140 -0.31 5.49 -3.26
N LEU A 141 0.75 5.49 -4.07
CA LEU A 141 2.09 5.09 -3.66
C LEU A 141 2.77 6.21 -2.88
N MET A 142 2.64 7.43 -3.40
CA MET A 142 3.22 8.63 -2.85
C MET A 142 2.26 9.80 -3.07
N SER A 143 2.14 10.66 -2.09
CA SER A 143 1.41 11.92 -2.16
C SER A 143 2.30 13.02 -1.67
N ILE A 144 2.43 14.07 -2.46
CA ILE A 144 3.18 15.29 -2.12
C ILE A 144 2.18 16.42 -2.03
N LYS A 145 2.35 17.26 -1.02
CA LYS A 145 1.65 18.54 -0.87
C LYS A 145 2.70 19.61 -0.72
N GLY A 146 2.60 20.66 -1.52
CA GLY A 146 3.35 21.89 -1.37
C GLY A 146 2.42 22.97 -0.84
N HIS A 147 2.94 23.85 0.00
CA HIS A 147 2.23 25.02 0.49
C HIS A 147 3.14 26.23 0.46
N SER A 148 2.65 27.30 -0.16
CA SER A 148 3.28 28.61 -0.27
C SER A 148 2.50 29.63 0.55
N GLY A 149 3.12 30.17 1.60
CA GLY A 149 2.49 31.23 2.40
C GLY A 149 2.36 32.56 1.64
N LYS A 150 3.19 32.78 0.61
CA LYS A 150 3.12 33.99 -0.19
C LYS A 150 1.93 33.96 -1.16
N VAL A 151 1.63 32.82 -1.73
CA VAL A 151 0.43 32.63 -2.57
C VAL A 151 -0.84 32.79 -1.72
N GLU A 152 -0.85 32.28 -0.49
CA GLU A 152 -1.95 32.51 0.45
C GLU A 152 -2.10 34.00 0.77
N GLU A 153 -1.01 34.74 0.98
CA GLU A 153 -0.99 36.17 1.35
C GLU A 153 -1.43 37.08 0.19
N TYR A 154 -0.86 36.85 -1.02
CA TYR A 154 -1.07 37.73 -2.18
C TYR A 154 -2.17 37.25 -3.13
N GLY A 155 -2.62 36.00 -2.96
CA GLY A 155 -3.76 35.43 -3.71
C GLY A 155 -3.61 35.47 -5.23
N PRO A 156 -4.69 35.84 -5.94
CA PRO A 156 -4.71 35.83 -7.40
C PRO A 156 -3.71 36.75 -8.09
N ALA A 157 -3.07 37.66 -7.36
CA ALA A 157 -2.08 38.58 -7.93
C ALA A 157 -0.80 37.89 -8.43
N ILE A 158 -0.51 36.69 -7.89
CA ILE A 158 0.64 35.88 -8.29
C ILE A 158 0.21 34.50 -8.82
N LYS A 159 -0.89 34.47 -9.60
CA LYS A 159 -1.49 33.23 -10.15
C LYS A 159 -0.53 32.37 -10.95
N ASP A 160 0.45 32.97 -11.59
CA ASP A 160 1.44 32.25 -12.39
C ASP A 160 2.57 31.67 -11.54
N TYR A 161 2.52 31.84 -10.22
CA TYR A 161 3.47 31.23 -9.30
C TYR A 161 3.13 29.77 -9.12
N GLY A 162 4.08 28.90 -9.44
CA GLY A 162 3.88 27.47 -9.43
C GLY A 162 5.17 26.68 -9.46
N ILE A 163 5.06 25.38 -9.57
CA ILE A 163 6.20 24.48 -9.76
C ILE A 163 6.42 24.25 -11.25
N ASN A 164 7.61 24.62 -11.73
CA ASN A 164 7.97 24.40 -13.12
C ASN A 164 8.45 22.97 -13.36
N ILE A 165 7.89 22.32 -14.37
CA ILE A 165 8.35 21.05 -14.91
C ILE A 165 8.78 21.31 -16.36
N GLY A 166 10.09 21.50 -16.59
CA GLY A 166 10.58 22.07 -17.83
C GLY A 166 9.98 23.48 -18.02
N ASP A 167 9.42 23.72 -19.19
CA ASP A 167 8.76 25.00 -19.53
C ASP A 167 7.26 25.05 -19.10
N TYR A 168 6.75 23.98 -18.49
CA TYR A 168 5.36 23.94 -18.03
C TYR A 168 5.25 24.30 -16.55
N ASN A 169 4.43 25.31 -16.25
CA ASN A 169 4.15 25.74 -14.89
C ASN A 169 2.88 25.08 -14.34
N ILE A 170 2.98 24.49 -13.15
CA ILE A 170 1.83 23.96 -12.39
C ILE A 170 1.53 24.96 -11.27
N PRO A 171 0.44 25.73 -11.38
CA PRO A 171 0.15 26.78 -10.40
C PRO A 171 -0.30 26.20 -9.06
N PHE A 172 -0.08 26.98 -8.00
CA PHE A 172 -0.73 26.76 -6.71
C PHE A 172 -2.22 27.10 -6.82
N ASP A 173 -3.02 26.49 -5.95
CA ASP A 173 -4.43 26.86 -5.80
C ASP A 173 -4.58 28.20 -5.03
N ASP A 174 -5.83 28.70 -4.92
CA ASP A 174 -6.12 29.97 -4.25
C ASP A 174 -5.74 29.99 -2.73
N ASN A 175 -5.47 28.83 -2.15
CA ASN A 175 -5.01 28.70 -0.76
C ASN A 175 -3.47 28.53 -0.66
N GLY A 176 -2.75 28.68 -1.75
CA GLY A 176 -1.31 28.44 -1.81
C GLY A 176 -0.92 26.96 -1.73
N ASP A 177 -1.85 26.04 -1.99
CA ASP A 177 -1.59 24.62 -1.97
C ASP A 177 -1.38 24.05 -3.38
N ILE A 178 -0.44 23.12 -3.48
CA ILE A 178 -0.26 22.28 -4.66
C ILE A 178 -0.22 20.81 -4.24
N LYS A 179 -0.82 19.93 -5.03
CA LYS A 179 -0.88 18.50 -4.75
C LYS A 179 -0.31 17.72 -5.92
N GLY A 180 0.51 16.75 -5.60
CA GLY A 180 1.07 15.84 -6.59
C GLY A 180 1.27 14.45 -6.01
N GLY A 181 1.64 13.51 -6.87
CA GLY A 181 1.95 12.17 -6.40
C GLY A 181 1.88 11.11 -7.49
N VAL A 182 2.03 9.87 -7.04
CA VAL A 182 2.04 8.70 -7.92
C VAL A 182 0.94 7.74 -7.50
N LYS A 183 0.07 7.40 -8.46
CA LYS A 183 -1.01 6.43 -8.30
C LYS A 183 -0.77 5.19 -9.15
N VAL A 184 -1.20 4.05 -8.64
CA VAL A 184 -1.21 2.76 -9.34
C VAL A 184 -2.62 2.19 -9.41
N LYS A 185 -2.82 1.10 -10.14
CA LYS A 185 -4.13 0.45 -10.23
C LYS A 185 -4.63 0.01 -8.85
N LYS A 186 -5.94 0.18 -8.62
CA LYS A 186 -6.61 -0.27 -7.38
C LYS A 186 -6.68 -1.80 -7.27
N VAL A 187 -6.76 -2.51 -8.41
CA VAL A 187 -6.74 -3.96 -8.49
C VAL A 187 -5.44 -4.39 -9.14
N ARG A 188 -4.66 -5.19 -8.43
CA ARG A 188 -3.31 -5.59 -8.82
C ARG A 188 -3.16 -7.10 -8.75
N PRO A 189 -2.89 -7.77 -9.87
CA PRO A 189 -2.50 -9.18 -9.87
C PRO A 189 -1.24 -9.40 -9.06
N TYR A 190 -1.18 -10.56 -8.42
CA TYR A 190 -0.06 -11.00 -7.60
C TYR A 190 0.35 -12.42 -7.98
N LEU A 191 1.65 -12.67 -8.05
CA LEU A 191 2.24 -13.99 -8.23
C LEU A 191 3.44 -14.11 -7.29
N GLY A 192 3.57 -15.28 -6.64
CA GLY A 192 4.68 -15.51 -5.72
C GLY A 192 4.91 -16.98 -5.44
N LEU A 193 5.93 -17.23 -4.64
CA LEU A 193 6.30 -18.55 -4.15
C LEU A 193 6.85 -18.41 -2.73
N GLY A 194 6.91 -19.52 -2.01
CA GLY A 194 7.43 -19.46 -0.65
C GLY A 194 7.46 -20.80 0.07
N PHE A 195 7.77 -20.70 1.36
CA PHE A 195 7.82 -21.82 2.27
C PHE A 195 7.01 -21.53 3.53
N GLY A 196 6.36 -22.56 4.06
CA GLY A 196 5.52 -22.47 5.24
C GLY A 196 4.04 -22.62 4.94
N ARG A 197 3.23 -22.82 5.97
CA ARG A 197 1.77 -22.98 5.88
C ARG A 197 1.09 -22.07 6.88
N LEU A 198 -0.03 -21.45 6.49
CA LEU A 198 -0.88 -20.71 7.43
C LEU A 198 -1.69 -21.62 8.36
N ILE A 199 -1.71 -22.92 8.05
CA ILE A 199 -2.20 -23.94 8.96
C ILE A 199 -1.02 -24.86 9.30
N PRO A 200 -0.22 -24.51 10.33
CA PRO A 200 0.97 -25.27 10.67
C PRO A 200 0.59 -26.63 11.26
N LYS A 201 1.49 -27.59 11.15
CA LYS A 201 1.36 -28.91 11.79
C LYS A 201 1.74 -28.90 13.26
N GLY A 202 2.51 -27.88 13.67
CA GLY A 202 3.00 -27.70 15.04
C GLY A 202 2.31 -26.51 15.74
N ARG A 203 2.76 -26.21 16.95
CA ARG A 203 2.23 -25.11 17.78
C ARG A 203 2.51 -23.72 17.20
N ILE A 204 3.63 -23.56 16.50
CA ILE A 204 4.04 -22.30 15.85
C ILE A 204 4.50 -22.66 14.45
N GLY A 205 4.08 -21.89 13.48
CA GLY A 205 4.52 -21.96 12.09
C GLY A 205 5.24 -20.69 11.67
N PHE A 206 6.19 -20.86 10.76
CA PHE A 206 6.85 -19.76 10.06
C PHE A 206 6.49 -19.85 8.59
N ARG A 207 6.28 -18.70 7.97
CA ARG A 207 6.04 -18.61 6.54
C ARG A 207 6.93 -17.51 5.94
N PHE A 208 7.56 -17.83 4.84
CA PHE A 208 8.32 -16.90 4.02
C PHE A 208 7.73 -16.88 2.61
N GLU A 209 7.53 -15.71 2.06
CA GLU A 209 6.92 -15.49 0.75
C GLU A 209 7.74 -14.46 -0.04
N LEU A 210 8.07 -14.81 -1.28
CA LEU A 210 8.63 -13.91 -2.29
C LEU A 210 7.67 -13.83 -3.45
N GLY A 211 7.42 -12.63 -3.94
CA GLY A 211 6.49 -12.45 -5.04
C GLY A 211 6.60 -11.10 -5.72
N ALA A 212 5.69 -10.89 -6.66
CA ALA A 212 5.58 -9.66 -7.41
C ALA A 212 4.11 -9.24 -7.49
N GLN A 213 3.86 -7.97 -7.21
CA GLN A 213 2.56 -7.33 -7.39
C GLN A 213 2.60 -6.48 -8.65
N PHE A 214 1.74 -6.77 -9.62
CA PHE A 214 1.69 -6.07 -10.91
C PHE A 214 0.80 -4.84 -10.79
N GLN A 215 1.42 -3.68 -10.65
CA GLN A 215 0.73 -2.41 -10.35
C GLN A 215 0.14 -1.74 -11.59
N GLY A 216 0.51 -2.21 -12.81
CA GLY A 216 0.14 -1.59 -14.07
C GLY A 216 0.94 -0.32 -14.33
N LYS A 217 0.51 0.47 -15.32
CA LYS A 217 1.14 1.77 -15.60
C LYS A 217 0.86 2.73 -14.45
N PRO A 218 1.89 3.27 -13.77
CA PRO A 218 1.70 4.33 -12.78
C PRO A 218 1.22 5.61 -13.46
N LYS A 219 0.46 6.40 -12.72
CA LYS A 219 0.05 7.75 -13.13
C LYS A 219 0.67 8.76 -12.18
N VAL A 220 1.30 9.78 -12.74
CA VAL A 220 1.81 10.92 -11.98
C VAL A 220 0.80 12.04 -12.12
N TYR A 221 0.22 12.47 -11.01
CA TYR A 221 -0.68 13.61 -11.00
C TYR A 221 -0.02 14.82 -10.34
N ALA A 222 -0.35 16.02 -10.83
CA ALA A 222 0.13 17.27 -10.24
C ALA A 222 -0.89 18.38 -10.50
N GLY A 223 -1.29 19.09 -9.44
CA GLY A 223 -2.37 20.07 -9.50
C GLY A 223 -3.66 19.42 -10.00
N ASP A 224 -4.23 20.01 -11.05
CA ASP A 224 -5.44 19.52 -11.71
C ASP A 224 -5.15 18.51 -12.84
N ILE A 225 -3.87 18.20 -13.09
CA ILE A 225 -3.47 17.25 -14.12
C ILE A 225 -3.50 15.84 -13.57
N ASP A 226 -4.41 15.00 -14.08
CA ASP A 226 -4.62 13.62 -13.64
C ASP A 226 -3.48 12.68 -14.03
N ASN A 227 -2.78 12.96 -15.14
CA ASN A 227 -1.58 12.25 -15.58
C ASN A 227 -0.62 13.16 -16.35
N VAL A 228 0.39 13.62 -15.67
CA VAL A 228 1.45 14.49 -16.20
C VAL A 228 2.16 13.83 -17.40
N LEU A 229 2.35 12.52 -17.36
CA LEU A 229 3.07 11.76 -18.39
C LEU A 229 2.28 11.56 -19.70
N GLU A 230 0.98 11.78 -19.68
CA GLU A 230 0.10 11.71 -20.86
C GLU A 230 -0.37 13.09 -21.31
N ASN A 231 -0.04 14.15 -20.57
CA ASN A 231 -0.38 15.52 -20.92
C ASN A 231 0.63 16.06 -21.94
N LYS A 232 0.16 16.38 -23.15
CA LYS A 232 1.01 16.87 -24.22
C LYS A 232 1.74 18.16 -23.87
N GLN A 233 1.09 19.09 -23.20
CA GLN A 233 1.69 20.38 -22.83
C GLN A 233 2.89 20.19 -21.90
N VAL A 234 2.78 19.25 -20.94
CA VAL A 234 3.87 18.94 -20.02
C VAL A 234 4.96 18.11 -20.73
N THR A 235 4.57 17.13 -21.53
CA THR A 235 5.56 16.29 -22.22
C THR A 235 6.32 17.05 -23.28
N ASP A 236 5.72 18.02 -23.95
CA ASP A 236 6.41 18.87 -24.94
C ASP A 236 7.37 19.86 -24.26
N ALA A 237 7.11 20.24 -23.01
CA ALA A 237 7.93 21.16 -22.23
C ALA A 237 9.15 20.50 -21.55
N VAL A 238 9.23 19.16 -21.55
CA VAL A 238 10.31 18.37 -20.92
C VAL A 238 11.26 17.87 -22.01
N ASP A 239 12.58 17.91 -21.76
CA ASP A 239 13.59 17.37 -22.67
C ASP A 239 13.53 15.84 -22.76
N GLU A 240 14.07 15.28 -23.84
CA GLU A 240 14.00 13.84 -24.12
C GLU A 240 14.77 13.00 -23.11
N GLU A 241 15.88 13.49 -22.55
CA GLU A 241 16.67 12.78 -21.56
C GLU A 241 15.88 12.61 -20.25
N THR A 242 15.23 13.68 -19.81
CA THR A 242 14.36 13.66 -18.62
C THR A 242 13.13 12.75 -18.85
N LYS A 243 12.54 12.75 -20.05
CA LYS A 243 11.45 11.82 -20.40
C LYS A 243 11.88 10.36 -20.28
N ASP A 244 13.06 10.03 -20.81
CA ASP A 244 13.60 8.68 -20.76
C ASP A 244 13.87 8.21 -19.32
N ASP A 245 14.38 9.08 -18.47
CA ASP A 245 14.64 8.74 -17.07
C ASP A 245 13.34 8.58 -16.29
N ILE A 246 12.36 9.44 -16.50
CA ILE A 246 11.03 9.25 -15.92
C ILE A 246 10.41 7.94 -16.42
N ALA A 247 10.51 7.61 -17.70
CA ALA A 247 9.98 6.37 -18.25
C ALA A 247 10.63 5.13 -17.60
N LYS A 248 11.94 5.14 -17.40
CA LYS A 248 12.66 4.06 -16.68
C LYS A 248 12.14 3.88 -15.25
N VAL A 249 12.01 4.98 -14.49
CA VAL A 249 11.48 4.93 -13.12
C VAL A 249 10.05 4.40 -13.11
N MET A 250 9.21 4.85 -14.04
CA MET A 250 7.83 4.37 -14.16
C MET A 250 7.76 2.89 -14.52
N ASP A 251 8.68 2.39 -15.33
CA ASP A 251 8.76 0.97 -15.68
C ASP A 251 9.10 0.10 -14.47
N TRP A 252 10.01 0.55 -13.62
CA TRP A 252 10.31 -0.12 -12.35
C TRP A 252 9.09 -0.18 -11.40
N LEU A 253 8.29 0.89 -11.37
CA LEU A 253 7.10 0.95 -10.56
C LEU A 253 5.93 0.08 -11.06
N LYS A 254 6.01 -0.47 -12.29
CA LYS A 254 4.97 -1.40 -12.80
C LYS A 254 4.90 -2.70 -12.00
N VAL A 255 6.03 -3.13 -11.44
CA VAL A 255 6.15 -4.38 -10.70
C VAL A 255 6.73 -4.08 -9.32
N TYR A 256 5.98 -4.38 -8.29
CA TYR A 256 6.41 -4.20 -6.91
C TYR A 256 6.88 -5.54 -6.33
N PRO A 257 8.16 -5.65 -5.96
CA PRO A 257 8.68 -6.88 -5.34
C PRO A 257 8.13 -7.01 -3.92
N VAL A 258 7.61 -8.19 -3.60
CA VAL A 258 7.06 -8.51 -2.30
C VAL A 258 7.94 -9.54 -1.61
N MET A 259 8.35 -9.23 -0.39
CA MET A 259 9.01 -10.15 0.53
C MET A 259 8.28 -10.06 1.86
N LYS A 260 7.75 -11.19 2.34
CA LYS A 260 6.95 -11.26 3.56
C LYS A 260 7.37 -12.42 4.44
N PHE A 261 7.59 -12.13 5.71
CA PHE A 261 7.77 -13.11 6.78
C PHE A 261 6.54 -13.11 7.65
N SER A 262 6.02 -14.29 7.97
CA SER A 262 4.83 -14.40 8.82
C SER A 262 5.06 -15.42 9.94
N LEU A 263 4.56 -15.06 11.11
CA LEU A 263 4.41 -15.93 12.26
C LEU A 263 2.96 -16.40 12.34
N ILE A 264 2.79 -17.68 12.56
CA ILE A 264 1.48 -18.31 12.55
C ILE A 264 1.34 -19.05 13.89
N PRO A 265 0.52 -18.51 14.82
CA PRO A 265 0.20 -19.23 16.05
C PRO A 265 -0.60 -20.49 15.73
N GLN A 266 -0.67 -21.39 16.70
CA GLN A 266 -1.45 -22.63 16.56
C GLN A 266 -2.89 -22.31 16.14
N HIS A 267 -3.36 -23.02 15.11
CA HIS A 267 -4.74 -22.89 14.65
C HIS A 267 -5.72 -23.55 15.62
N TYR A 268 -6.89 -22.95 15.75
CA TYR A 268 -8.01 -23.53 16.49
C TYR A 268 -8.93 -24.27 15.51
N ASN A 269 -9.45 -25.44 15.93
CA ASN A 269 -10.50 -26.12 15.20
C ASN A 269 -11.79 -25.32 15.41
N LEU A 270 -12.26 -24.66 14.38
CA LEU A 270 -13.56 -24.02 14.39
C LEU A 270 -14.59 -25.08 13.98
N THR A 271 -15.26 -25.67 14.95
CA THR A 271 -16.46 -26.48 14.66
C THR A 271 -17.59 -25.50 14.37
N LEU A 272 -17.83 -25.21 13.10
CA LEU A 272 -19.03 -24.51 12.69
C LEU A 272 -20.23 -25.46 12.95
N PHE A 273 -20.96 -25.22 14.02
CA PHE A 273 -22.30 -25.76 14.20
C PHE A 273 -23.22 -25.07 13.19
N ILE A 274 -23.35 -25.65 12.02
CA ILE A 274 -24.51 -25.38 11.17
C ILE A 274 -25.57 -26.36 11.70
N SER A 275 -26.42 -25.86 12.59
CA SER A 275 -27.66 -26.50 12.97
C SER A 275 -28.60 -26.40 11.75
N SER A 276 -28.86 -27.51 11.10
CA SER A 276 -29.97 -27.70 10.19
C SER A 276 -31.28 -27.74 10.93
#